data_ed05925dcbbea2e5a3136cf4c27c904a
#
_entry.id   ed05925dcbbea2e5a3136cf4c27c904a
#
_cell.length_a   1.000
_cell.length_b   1.000
_cell.length_c   1.000
_cell.angle_alpha   90.00
_cell.angle_beta   90.00
_cell.angle_gamma   90.00
#
_symmetry.space_group_name_H-M   'P 1'
#
loop_
_entity.id
_entity.type
_entity.pdbx_description
1 polymer ?
#
loop_
_entity_poly.entity_id
_entity_poly.type
_entity_poly.pdbx_seq_one_letter_code
_entity_poly.pdbx_strand_id
1 'polypeptide(L)'
;MSPKVRILKRSERLSESVRLNTTRYGDFDYLLDKAEQAYRENLGAGSIVYLRKIFEMVTVQAAISMGIDFPKYDGGNPKNFSALLESVDAKCSIIPPEFSKDGKRLFKELSNVVHGDFDEELGLKKFEPLHRLIIGILENVRNKAAFHDAKIALGWTEDEESEAV
;
A
#
# COMPACT_ATOMS: atom_id res chain seq x y z
N MET A 1 22.68 -9.42 -53.80
CA MET A 1 21.53 -9.81 -52.94
C MET A 1 21.71 -9.19 -51.59
N SER A 2 20.88 -8.25 -51.27
CA SER A 2 20.90 -7.65 -49.92
C SER A 2 20.26 -8.62 -48.92
N PRO A 3 20.88 -8.94 -47.80
CA PRO A 3 20.25 -9.77 -46.79
C PRO A 3 19.02 -9.05 -46.23
N LYS A 4 17.84 -9.64 -46.38
CA LYS A 4 16.63 -9.15 -45.71
C LYS A 4 16.75 -9.48 -44.22
N VAL A 5 17.21 -8.52 -43.46
CA VAL A 5 17.13 -8.60 -41.98
C VAL A 5 15.66 -8.45 -41.60
N ARG A 6 14.97 -9.54 -41.34
CA ARG A 6 13.70 -9.51 -40.63
C ARG A 6 14.00 -9.28 -39.19
N ILE A 7 13.84 -8.05 -38.75
CA ILE A 7 13.72 -7.77 -37.31
C ILE A 7 12.35 -8.25 -36.91
N LEU A 8 12.28 -9.50 -36.44
CA LEU A 8 11.14 -9.95 -35.66
C LEU A 8 11.26 -9.33 -34.29
N LYS A 9 10.87 -8.07 -34.19
CA LYS A 9 10.60 -7.49 -32.89
C LYS A 9 9.25 -8.05 -32.45
N ARG A 10 9.24 -9.27 -32.02
CA ARG A 10 8.18 -9.83 -31.22
C ARG A 10 8.48 -9.41 -29.78
N SER A 11 8.09 -8.20 -29.41
CA SER A 11 7.85 -7.92 -28.00
C SER A 11 6.57 -8.66 -27.64
N GLU A 12 6.66 -9.94 -27.41
CA GLU A 12 5.67 -10.56 -26.57
C GLU A 12 5.78 -9.85 -25.23
N ARG A 13 4.79 -9.06 -24.87
CA ARG A 13 4.50 -8.81 -23.47
C ARG A 13 4.13 -10.17 -22.88
N LEU A 14 5.15 -10.95 -22.55
CA LEU A 14 5.03 -12.07 -21.67
C LEU A 14 4.80 -11.49 -20.28
N SER A 15 3.61 -11.10 -20.03
CA SER A 15 2.93 -11.18 -18.76
C SER A 15 1.58 -10.51 -18.91
N GLU A 16 0.74 -11.10 -19.67
CA GLU A 16 -0.52 -11.31 -19.02
C GLU A 16 -0.19 -12.30 -17.90
N SER A 17 0.22 -11.77 -16.75
CA SER A 17 0.04 -12.51 -15.51
C SER A 17 -1.39 -12.98 -15.59
N VAL A 18 -1.59 -14.29 -15.56
CA VAL A 18 -2.90 -14.87 -15.37
C VAL A 18 -3.40 -14.22 -14.09
N ARG A 19 -4.15 -13.13 -14.25
CA ARG A 19 -4.84 -12.50 -13.13
C ARG A 19 -5.88 -13.52 -12.74
N LEU A 20 -5.48 -14.38 -11.79
CA LEU A 20 -6.46 -15.07 -11.02
C LEU A 20 -7.35 -13.98 -10.45
N ASN A 21 -8.59 -13.97 -10.85
CA ASN A 21 -9.62 -12.96 -10.57
C ASN A 21 -9.99 -12.89 -9.08
N THR A 22 -8.99 -12.91 -8.22
CA THR A 22 -9.14 -12.70 -6.78
C THR A 22 -8.51 -11.37 -6.45
N THR A 23 -9.29 -10.30 -6.60
CA THR A 23 -8.98 -9.01 -6.00
C THR A 23 -8.80 -9.21 -4.50
N ARG A 24 -7.56 -9.41 -4.07
CA ARG A 24 -7.25 -9.66 -2.65
C ARG A 24 -7.35 -8.39 -1.83
N TYR A 25 -6.95 -7.27 -2.43
CA TYR A 25 -6.87 -5.96 -1.78
C TYR A 25 -7.65 -4.88 -2.53
N GLY A 26 -8.61 -5.25 -3.39
CA GLY A 26 -9.42 -4.29 -4.13
C GLY A 26 -8.60 -3.38 -5.04
N ASP A 27 -8.80 -2.07 -4.94
CA ASP A 27 -8.13 -1.07 -5.78
C ASP A 27 -6.60 -1.05 -5.62
N PHE A 28 -6.08 -1.58 -4.51
CA PHE A 28 -4.64 -1.64 -4.26
C PHE A 28 -3.93 -2.72 -5.11
N ASP A 29 -4.64 -3.74 -5.58
CA ASP A 29 -4.04 -4.78 -6.42
C ASP A 29 -3.40 -4.19 -7.68
N TYR A 30 -4.04 -3.20 -8.30
CA TYR A 30 -3.48 -2.52 -9.46
C TYR A 30 -2.15 -1.81 -9.15
N LEU A 31 -2.07 -1.13 -8.00
CA LEU A 31 -0.85 -0.41 -7.59
C LEU A 31 0.26 -1.37 -7.18
N LEU A 32 -0.08 -2.51 -6.56
CA LEU A 32 0.86 -3.58 -6.25
C LEU A 32 1.45 -4.18 -7.52
N ASP A 33 0.62 -4.49 -8.53
CA ASP A 33 1.07 -4.97 -9.83
C ASP A 33 2.03 -3.97 -10.50
N LYS A 34 1.74 -2.67 -10.41
CA LYS A 34 2.61 -1.61 -10.94
C LYS A 34 3.94 -1.53 -10.19
N ALA A 35 3.92 -1.65 -8.87
CA ALA A 35 5.14 -1.67 -8.06
C ALA A 35 6.03 -2.86 -8.44
N GLU A 36 5.46 -4.06 -8.54
CA GLU A 36 6.19 -5.27 -8.93
C GLU A 36 6.68 -5.22 -10.37
N GLN A 37 5.89 -4.66 -11.30
CA GLN A 37 6.31 -4.47 -12.69
C GLN A 37 7.52 -3.54 -12.75
N ALA A 38 7.45 -2.38 -12.10
CA ALA A 38 8.56 -1.43 -12.05
C ALA A 38 9.83 -2.07 -11.46
N TYR A 39 9.68 -2.85 -10.39
CA TYR A 39 10.79 -3.59 -9.79
C TYR A 39 11.43 -4.58 -10.78
N ARG A 40 10.63 -5.38 -11.49
CA ARG A 40 11.13 -6.33 -12.51
C ARG A 40 11.81 -5.64 -13.69
N GLU A 41 11.42 -4.41 -13.99
CA GLU A 41 12.04 -3.58 -15.03
C GLU A 41 13.26 -2.78 -14.53
N ASN A 42 13.75 -3.06 -13.33
CA ASN A 42 14.85 -2.37 -12.65
C ASN A 42 14.59 -0.87 -12.40
N LEU A 43 13.34 -0.46 -12.30
CA LEU A 43 12.91 0.87 -11.93
C LEU A 43 12.67 0.95 -10.41
N GLY A 44 13.75 0.86 -9.63
CA GLY A 44 13.67 0.73 -8.18
C GLY A 44 12.98 1.91 -7.50
N ALA A 45 13.36 3.14 -7.83
CA ALA A 45 12.69 4.33 -7.29
C ALA A 45 11.22 4.39 -7.72
N GLY A 46 10.92 4.05 -8.98
CA GLY A 46 9.56 3.95 -9.50
C GLY A 46 8.71 2.93 -8.73
N SER A 47 9.28 1.77 -8.40
CA SER A 47 8.58 0.75 -7.60
C SER A 47 8.20 1.26 -6.21
N ILE A 48 9.09 2.02 -5.57
CA ILE A 48 8.84 2.62 -4.24
C ILE A 48 7.78 3.72 -4.29
N VAL A 49 7.68 4.48 -5.39
CA VAL A 49 6.60 5.47 -5.58
C VAL A 49 5.22 4.81 -5.46
N TYR A 50 5.03 3.65 -6.07
CA TYR A 50 3.76 2.92 -5.97
C TYR A 50 3.50 2.40 -4.56
N LEU A 51 4.50 1.87 -3.86
CA LEU A 51 4.35 1.44 -2.48
C LEU A 51 3.97 2.61 -1.55
N ARG A 52 4.63 3.76 -1.74
CA ARG A 52 4.28 4.98 -1.02
C ARG A 52 2.85 5.40 -1.28
N LYS A 53 2.41 5.37 -2.55
CA LYS A 53 1.04 5.72 -2.92
C LYS A 53 0.01 4.80 -2.25
N ILE A 54 0.28 3.51 -2.18
CA ILE A 54 -0.58 2.56 -1.45
C ILE A 54 -0.69 2.96 0.02
N PHE A 55 0.43 3.24 0.68
CA PHE A 55 0.44 3.61 2.08
C PHE A 55 -0.33 4.91 2.36
N GLU A 56 -0.15 5.92 1.51
CA GLU A 56 -0.92 7.16 1.58
C GLU A 56 -2.43 6.91 1.40
N MET A 57 -2.80 6.13 0.40
CA MET A 57 -4.21 5.86 0.08
C MET A 57 -4.91 5.04 1.17
N VAL A 58 -4.30 3.99 1.69
CA VAL A 58 -4.90 3.18 2.76
C VAL A 58 -5.11 4.00 4.03
N THR A 59 -4.17 4.89 4.35
CA THR A 59 -4.28 5.81 5.50
C THR A 59 -5.42 6.81 5.31
N VAL A 60 -5.53 7.39 4.12
CA VAL A 60 -6.63 8.33 3.78
C VAL A 60 -7.98 7.63 3.79
N GLN A 61 -8.10 6.43 3.22
CA GLN A 61 -9.35 5.66 3.24
C GLN A 61 -9.77 5.31 4.68
N ALA A 62 -8.83 4.91 5.51
CA ALA A 62 -9.11 4.66 6.92
C ALA A 62 -9.57 5.93 7.65
N ALA A 63 -8.94 7.08 7.39
CA ALA A 63 -9.35 8.37 7.96
C ALA A 63 -10.79 8.72 7.58
N ILE A 64 -11.13 8.60 6.31
CA ILE A 64 -12.49 8.87 5.80
C ILE A 64 -13.51 7.94 6.44
N SER A 65 -13.24 6.65 6.52
CA SER A 65 -14.16 5.66 7.11
C SER A 65 -14.40 5.90 8.61
N MET A 66 -13.43 6.49 9.30
CA MET A 66 -13.53 6.82 10.73
C MET A 66 -14.03 8.25 11.00
N GLY A 67 -14.37 9.02 9.96
CA GLY A 67 -14.79 10.40 10.11
C GLY A 67 -13.71 11.33 10.66
N ILE A 68 -12.43 11.01 10.45
CA ILE A 68 -11.31 11.89 10.82
C ILE A 68 -11.21 13.00 9.78
N ASP A 69 -11.40 14.23 10.22
CA ASP A 69 -11.15 15.39 9.39
C ASP A 69 -9.65 15.75 9.37
N PHE A 70 -9.15 16.16 8.22
CA PHE A 70 -7.75 16.55 8.04
C PHE A 70 -7.57 17.57 6.93
N PRO A 71 -6.60 18.51 7.05
CA PRO A 71 -6.29 19.47 6.02
C PRO A 71 -5.83 18.79 4.72
N LYS A 72 -6.43 19.19 3.59
CA LYS A 72 -6.16 18.61 2.26
C LYS A 72 -5.68 19.68 1.29
N TYR A 73 -4.90 19.25 0.30
CA TYR A 73 -4.69 20.01 -0.95
C TYR A 73 -5.88 19.81 -1.91
N ASP A 74 -5.97 20.62 -2.95
CA ASP A 74 -7.08 20.58 -3.93
C ASP A 74 -7.27 19.19 -4.58
N GLY A 75 -6.25 18.36 -4.64
CA GLY A 75 -6.32 16.97 -5.12
C GLY A 75 -6.72 15.93 -4.06
N GLY A 76 -7.13 16.35 -2.87
CA GLY A 76 -7.53 15.44 -1.77
C GLY A 76 -6.37 14.82 -0.98
N ASN A 77 -5.13 15.09 -1.35
CA ASN A 77 -3.97 14.60 -0.60
C ASN A 77 -3.81 15.35 0.72
N PRO A 78 -3.43 14.67 1.82
CA PRO A 78 -3.24 15.32 3.11
C PRO A 78 -2.08 16.30 3.08
N LYS A 79 -2.25 17.47 3.71
CA LYS A 79 -1.16 18.46 3.85
C LYS A 79 -0.06 18.01 4.80
N ASN A 80 -0.40 17.18 5.77
CA ASN A 80 0.55 16.58 6.70
C ASN A 80 0.23 15.10 6.90
N PHE A 81 0.88 14.27 6.10
CA PHE A 81 0.64 12.83 6.15
C PHE A 81 1.06 12.20 7.48
N SER A 82 2.17 12.64 8.09
CA SER A 82 2.62 12.08 9.38
C SER A 82 1.62 12.31 10.50
N ALA A 83 1.02 13.51 10.55
CA ALA A 83 -0.02 13.82 11.53
C ALA A 83 -1.31 13.00 11.27
N LEU A 84 -1.67 12.83 10.01
CA LEU A 84 -2.81 11.99 9.63
C LEU A 84 -2.57 10.54 10.03
N LEU A 85 -1.40 9.99 9.72
CA LEU A 85 -1.03 8.62 10.07
C LEU A 85 -1.14 8.38 11.58
N GLU A 86 -0.64 9.31 12.41
CA GLU A 86 -0.78 9.22 13.87
C GLU A 86 -2.23 9.19 14.31
N SER A 87 -3.06 10.08 13.77
CA SER A 87 -4.47 10.17 14.12
C SER A 87 -5.25 8.91 13.74
N VAL A 88 -4.93 8.36 12.57
CA VAL A 88 -5.55 7.13 12.06
C VAL A 88 -5.12 5.93 12.89
N ASP A 89 -3.80 5.78 13.12
CA ASP A 89 -3.26 4.62 13.80
C ASP A 89 -3.69 4.56 15.27
N ALA A 90 -3.84 5.73 15.92
CA ALA A 90 -4.36 5.82 17.28
C ALA A 90 -5.80 5.30 17.42
N LYS A 91 -6.63 5.47 16.38
CA LYS A 91 -8.04 5.04 16.39
C LYS A 91 -8.24 3.63 15.83
N CYS A 92 -7.52 3.26 14.78
CA CYS A 92 -7.76 2.03 14.03
C CYS A 92 -6.58 1.05 14.05
N SER A 93 -5.40 1.49 14.48
CA SER A 93 -4.17 0.66 14.46
C SER A 93 -3.98 -0.03 13.11
N ILE A 94 -3.92 0.75 12.02
CA ILE A 94 -3.71 0.20 10.66
C ILE A 94 -2.35 -0.47 10.50
N ILE A 95 -1.37 -0.03 11.29
CA ILE A 95 -0.05 -0.64 11.35
C ILE A 95 -0.12 -1.93 12.19
N PRO A 96 0.32 -3.08 11.66
CA PRO A 96 0.38 -4.31 12.47
C PRO A 96 1.20 -4.13 13.75
N PRO A 97 0.81 -4.80 14.86
CA PRO A 97 1.51 -4.68 16.15
C PRO A 97 3.01 -4.99 16.06
N GLU A 98 3.40 -5.88 15.16
CA GLU A 98 4.78 -6.34 14.95
C GLU A 98 5.73 -5.20 14.54
N PHE A 99 5.21 -4.15 13.90
CA PHE A 99 5.98 -2.97 13.53
C PHE A 99 5.24 -1.64 13.75
N SER A 100 4.30 -1.60 14.69
CA SER A 100 3.48 -0.42 14.98
C SER A 100 4.28 0.82 15.36
N LYS A 101 5.42 0.63 16.03
CA LYS A 101 6.33 1.72 16.40
C LYS A 101 7.10 2.31 15.21
N ASP A 102 7.13 1.61 14.10
CA ASP A 102 7.93 1.95 12.92
C ASP A 102 7.12 2.57 11.77
N GLY A 103 5.82 2.86 11.96
CA GLY A 103 4.97 3.42 10.91
C GLY A 103 5.50 4.73 10.32
N LYS A 104 5.95 5.66 11.17
CA LYS A 104 6.61 6.90 10.71
C LYS A 104 7.94 6.62 10.03
N ARG A 105 8.67 5.64 10.50
CA ARG A 105 9.93 5.21 9.90
C ARG A 105 9.71 4.61 8.53
N LEU A 106 8.67 3.78 8.37
CA LEU A 106 8.27 3.26 7.07
C LEU A 106 7.97 4.38 6.07
N PHE A 107 7.17 5.38 6.48
CA PHE A 107 6.88 6.52 5.62
C PHE A 107 8.13 7.31 5.25
N LYS A 108 9.03 7.51 6.20
CA LYS A 108 10.32 8.18 5.96
C LYS A 108 11.19 7.40 4.97
N GLU A 109 11.27 6.09 5.10
CA GLU A 109 12.01 5.23 4.16
C GLU A 109 11.46 5.31 2.74
N LEU A 110 10.13 5.21 2.59
CA LEU A 110 9.46 5.36 1.30
C LEU A 110 9.71 6.76 0.69
N SER A 111 9.71 7.80 1.52
CA SER A 111 9.92 9.19 1.09
C SER A 111 11.36 9.47 0.69
N ASN A 112 12.33 8.91 1.40
CA ASN A 112 13.76 9.13 1.13
C ASN A 112 14.17 8.63 -0.25
N VAL A 113 13.63 7.50 -0.70
CA VAL A 113 13.91 6.96 -2.04
C VAL A 113 13.33 7.86 -3.13
N VAL A 114 12.16 8.46 -2.87
CA VAL A 114 11.41 9.25 -3.87
C VAL A 114 11.91 10.69 -3.96
N HIS A 115 12.27 11.30 -2.83
CA HIS A 115 12.64 12.73 -2.73
C HIS A 115 14.16 13.00 -2.70
N GLY A 116 14.98 11.95 -2.60
CA GLY A 116 16.41 12.05 -2.74
C GLY A 116 16.84 12.21 -4.21
N ASP A 117 18.01 11.73 -4.55
CA ASP A 117 18.54 11.75 -5.93
C ASP A 117 17.82 10.76 -6.87
N PHE A 118 16.62 10.28 -6.52
CA PHE A 118 15.87 9.28 -7.24
C PHE A 118 16.70 8.03 -7.53
N ASP A 119 17.24 7.43 -6.47
CA ASP A 119 18.22 6.36 -6.53
C ASP A 119 17.56 5.02 -6.86
N GLU A 120 17.71 4.59 -8.11
CA GLU A 120 17.16 3.33 -8.63
C GLU A 120 17.77 2.11 -7.92
N GLU A 121 19.07 2.13 -7.65
CA GLU A 121 19.77 1.02 -7.01
C GLU A 121 19.31 0.85 -5.54
N LEU A 122 19.19 1.97 -4.83
CA LEU A 122 18.65 1.96 -3.46
C LEU A 122 17.21 1.49 -3.42
N GLY A 123 16.39 1.92 -4.39
CA GLY A 123 15.01 1.47 -4.55
C GLY A 123 14.93 -0.04 -4.77
N LEU A 124 15.73 -0.61 -5.65
CA LEU A 124 15.80 -2.05 -5.87
C LEU A 124 16.19 -2.81 -4.62
N LYS A 125 17.18 -2.32 -3.89
CA LYS A 125 17.65 -2.96 -2.65
C LYS A 125 16.59 -2.96 -1.55
N LYS A 126 15.78 -1.90 -1.46
CA LYS A 126 14.77 -1.74 -0.41
C LYS A 126 13.39 -2.26 -0.78
N PHE A 127 13.13 -2.60 -2.04
CA PHE A 127 11.81 -2.97 -2.51
C PHE A 127 11.20 -4.14 -1.74
N GLU A 128 11.87 -5.27 -1.69
CA GLU A 128 11.36 -6.49 -1.07
C GLU A 128 10.90 -6.28 0.39
N PRO A 129 11.74 -5.73 1.30
CA PRO A 129 11.31 -5.51 2.67
C PRO A 129 10.19 -4.46 2.78
N LEU A 130 10.23 -3.38 1.99
CA LEU A 130 9.18 -2.36 2.02
C LEU A 130 7.86 -2.89 1.46
N HIS A 131 7.89 -3.64 0.37
CA HIS A 131 6.73 -4.33 -0.19
C HIS A 131 6.09 -5.25 0.86
N ARG A 132 6.88 -6.02 1.59
CA ARG A 132 6.40 -6.89 2.65
C ARG A 132 5.68 -6.15 3.76
N LEU A 133 6.21 -5.00 4.20
CA LEU A 133 5.55 -4.17 5.21
C LEU A 133 4.23 -3.57 4.70
N ILE A 134 4.19 -3.12 3.46
CA ILE A 134 2.94 -2.61 2.84
C ILE A 134 1.89 -3.71 2.74
N ILE A 135 2.24 -4.91 2.31
CA ILE A 135 1.33 -6.06 2.32
C ILE A 135 0.82 -6.32 3.75
N GLY A 136 1.68 -6.25 4.77
CA GLY A 136 1.27 -6.41 6.16
C GLY A 136 0.20 -5.41 6.60
N ILE A 137 0.31 -4.15 6.17
CA ILE A 137 -0.71 -3.12 6.43
C ILE A 137 -2.02 -3.46 5.74
N LEU A 138 -2.00 -3.82 4.47
CA LEU A 138 -3.20 -4.18 3.71
C LEU A 138 -3.91 -5.40 4.31
N GLU A 139 -3.16 -6.42 4.70
CA GLU A 139 -3.69 -7.61 5.40
C GLU A 139 -4.32 -7.24 6.74
N ASN A 140 -3.66 -6.39 7.52
CA ASN A 140 -4.17 -5.95 8.82
C ASN A 140 -5.49 -5.19 8.69
N VAL A 141 -5.58 -4.24 7.76
CA VAL A 141 -6.82 -3.48 7.51
C VAL A 141 -7.94 -4.41 7.01
N ARG A 142 -7.63 -5.31 6.11
CA ARG A 142 -8.59 -6.30 5.60
C ARG A 142 -9.12 -7.21 6.70
N ASN A 143 -8.25 -7.74 7.55
CA ASN A 143 -8.64 -8.61 8.65
C ASN A 143 -9.51 -7.88 9.68
N LYS A 144 -9.19 -6.62 10.00
CA LYS A 144 -10.02 -5.82 10.91
C LYS A 144 -11.43 -5.61 10.36
N ALA A 145 -11.56 -5.30 9.07
CA ALA A 145 -12.86 -5.17 8.42
C ALA A 145 -13.64 -6.51 8.47
N ALA A 146 -12.99 -7.63 8.14
CA ALA A 146 -13.62 -8.95 8.18
C ALA A 146 -14.06 -9.35 9.59
N PHE A 147 -13.28 -9.05 10.61
CA PHE A 147 -13.66 -9.32 12.00
C PHE A 147 -14.81 -8.43 12.47
N HIS A 148 -14.82 -7.17 12.08
CA HIS A 148 -15.93 -6.26 12.35
C HIS A 148 -17.24 -6.78 11.76
N ASP A 149 -17.24 -7.15 10.48
CA ASP A 149 -18.40 -7.70 9.79
C ASP A 149 -18.87 -9.01 10.43
N ALA A 150 -17.95 -9.87 10.84
CA ALA A 150 -18.29 -11.12 11.53
C ALA A 150 -18.92 -10.85 12.90
N LYS A 151 -18.43 -9.90 13.68
CA LYS A 151 -19.03 -9.48 14.97
C LYS A 151 -20.46 -8.97 14.76
N ILE A 152 -20.68 -8.12 13.76
CA ILE A 152 -22.02 -7.63 13.42
C ILE A 152 -22.95 -8.80 13.04
N ALA A 153 -22.49 -9.71 12.20
CA ALA A 153 -23.29 -10.87 11.78
C ALA A 153 -23.68 -11.79 12.96
N LEU A 154 -22.85 -11.83 14.01
CA LEU A 154 -23.11 -12.57 15.24
C LEU A 154 -23.95 -11.77 16.26
N GLY A 155 -24.28 -10.51 15.96
CA GLY A 155 -25.01 -9.63 16.87
C GLY A 155 -24.16 -9.11 18.04
N TRP A 156 -22.82 -9.21 17.95
CA TRP A 156 -21.91 -8.67 18.98
C TRP A 156 -21.72 -7.17 18.75
N THR A 157 -22.36 -6.37 19.58
CA THR A 157 -22.20 -4.93 19.57
C THR A 157 -21.20 -4.53 20.66
N GLU A 158 -20.55 -3.36 20.50
CA GLU A 158 -19.54 -2.87 21.45
C GLU A 158 -20.12 -2.63 22.87
N ASP A 159 -21.47 -2.57 23.01
CA ASP A 159 -22.15 -2.36 24.27
C ASP A 159 -22.18 -3.61 25.19
N GLU A 160 -21.88 -4.81 24.67
CA GLU A 160 -21.88 -6.06 25.45
C GLU A 160 -20.53 -6.37 26.11
N GLU A 161 -19.44 -5.67 25.76
CA GLU A 161 -18.12 -5.87 26.38
C GLU A 161 -18.02 -5.26 27.80
N SER A 162 -18.97 -4.43 28.23
CA SER A 162 -18.95 -3.82 29.55
C SER A 162 -19.69 -4.62 30.63
N GLU A 163 -20.41 -5.69 30.29
CA GLU A 163 -21.14 -6.52 31.26
C GLU A 163 -20.49 -7.87 31.59
N ALA A 164 -19.35 -8.21 30.96
CA ALA A 164 -18.65 -9.47 31.19
C ALA A 164 -17.36 -9.28 32.00
N VAL A 165 -17.46 -8.62 33.20
CA VAL A 165 -16.42 -8.62 34.23
C VAL A 165 -17.01 -9.07 35.56
#